data_de4d9fd9ebb024cb293ff2d43be260fc
#
_entry.id   de4d9fd9ebb024cb293ff2d43be260fc
#
_cell.length_a   1.000
_cell.length_b   1.000
_cell.length_c   1.000
_cell.angle_alpha   90.00
_cell.angle_beta   90.00
_cell.angle_gamma   90.00
#
_symmetry.space_group_name_H-M   'P 1'
#
loop_
_entity.id
_entity.type
_entity.pdbx_description
1 polymer ?
#
loop_
_entity_poly.entity_id
_entity_poly.type
_entity_poly.pdbx_seq_one_letter_code
_entity_poly.pdbx_strand_id
1 'polypeptide(L)'
;ELKHKNLTYITPSEWVKSCFISSEYTQGLNIQVLPFGVDTSRFIPDNQKRDDHVFIYFKHRYYQELDLIIHELNKRNIKNIWIFNYDNKYQVHFYYEVIKKCKWGLWLGAHESQGFGLEEALSCNVPLLVWNVRSMNQEAGFNNPDVPATTIPYWSDLCGEYFYDIQEFDKVYNKFISYLENYKPREYILENL
;
A
#
# COMPACT_ATOMS: atom_id res chain seq x y z
N GLU A 1 24.33 -22.16 -9.99
CA GLU A 1 23.48 -23.32 -10.37
C GLU A 1 21.98 -23.12 -10.04
N LEU A 2 21.48 -21.90 -10.30
CA LEU A 2 20.05 -21.59 -10.11
C LEU A 2 19.17 -22.15 -11.26
N LYS A 3 19.76 -22.53 -12.39
CA LYS A 3 19.02 -22.96 -13.59
C LYS A 3 18.74 -24.47 -13.58
N HIS A 4 17.87 -24.92 -12.71
CA HIS A 4 17.39 -26.29 -12.73
C HIS A 4 16.07 -26.37 -13.51
N LYS A 5 16.00 -27.17 -14.57
CA LYS A 5 14.84 -27.27 -15.50
C LYS A 5 13.53 -27.66 -14.80
N ASN A 6 13.60 -28.23 -13.60
CA ASN A 6 12.44 -28.70 -12.83
C ASN A 6 12.09 -27.81 -11.64
N LEU A 7 12.71 -26.61 -11.52
CA LEU A 7 12.38 -25.68 -10.44
C LEU A 7 11.50 -24.56 -10.95
N THR A 8 10.48 -24.23 -10.17
CA THR A 8 9.66 -23.04 -10.33
C THR A 8 9.96 -22.09 -9.18
N TYR A 9 10.35 -20.88 -9.52
CA TYR A 9 10.56 -19.80 -8.56
C TYR A 9 9.24 -19.03 -8.41
N ILE A 10 8.89 -18.68 -7.19
CA ILE A 10 7.67 -17.95 -6.90
C ILE A 10 8.03 -16.54 -6.45
N THR A 11 7.36 -15.56 -7.02
CA THR A 11 7.43 -14.16 -6.60
C THR A 11 6.05 -13.66 -6.19
N PRO A 12 5.96 -12.69 -5.26
CA PRO A 12 4.67 -12.27 -4.75
C PRO A 12 3.87 -11.37 -5.71
N SER A 13 4.51 -10.74 -6.72
CA SER A 13 3.83 -9.83 -7.63
C SER A 13 4.49 -9.75 -9.02
N GLU A 14 3.75 -9.25 -10.01
CA GLU A 14 4.20 -9.14 -11.40
C GLU A 14 5.37 -8.16 -11.55
N TRP A 15 5.41 -7.05 -10.81
CA TRP A 15 6.53 -6.12 -10.91
C TRP A 15 7.83 -6.75 -10.36
N VAL A 16 7.76 -7.53 -9.27
CA VAL A 16 8.90 -8.29 -8.73
C VAL A 16 9.37 -9.33 -9.74
N LYS A 17 8.45 -10.07 -10.37
CA LYS A 17 8.78 -11.00 -11.46
C LYS A 17 9.51 -10.28 -12.59
N SER A 18 9.03 -9.10 -12.99
CA SER A 18 9.65 -8.30 -14.04
C SER A 18 11.09 -7.91 -13.70
N CYS A 19 11.38 -7.56 -12.44
CA CYS A 19 12.73 -7.30 -11.97
C CYS A 19 13.64 -8.52 -12.13
N PHE A 20 13.17 -9.71 -11.79
CA PHE A 20 13.95 -10.94 -11.95
C PHE A 20 14.17 -11.29 -13.43
N ILE A 21 13.16 -11.16 -14.28
CA ILE A 21 13.27 -11.50 -15.71
C ILE A 21 14.25 -10.57 -16.44
N SER A 22 14.31 -9.31 -16.05
CA SER A 22 15.22 -8.31 -16.66
C SER A 22 16.67 -8.47 -16.25
N SER A 23 16.98 -9.27 -15.24
CA SER A 23 18.33 -9.51 -14.76
C SER A 23 19.01 -10.63 -15.58
N GLU A 24 20.23 -10.38 -16.06
CA GLU A 24 21.04 -11.39 -16.75
C GLU A 24 21.30 -12.64 -15.92
N TYR A 25 21.38 -12.50 -14.58
CA TYR A 25 21.66 -13.59 -13.66
C TYR A 25 20.50 -14.58 -13.54
N THR A 26 19.28 -14.12 -13.77
CA THR A 26 18.05 -14.90 -13.60
C THR A 26 17.37 -15.24 -14.92
N GLN A 27 17.98 -14.85 -16.03
CA GLN A 27 17.47 -15.16 -17.35
C GLN A 27 17.29 -16.68 -17.57
N GLY A 28 16.11 -17.08 -18.02
CA GLY A 28 15.75 -18.48 -18.27
C GLY A 28 15.28 -19.25 -17.03
N LEU A 29 15.09 -18.59 -15.88
CA LEU A 29 14.37 -19.19 -14.76
C LEU A 29 12.88 -19.29 -15.07
N ASN A 30 12.25 -20.37 -14.61
CA ASN A 30 10.79 -20.48 -14.60
C ASN A 30 10.25 -19.74 -13.39
N ILE A 31 9.74 -18.51 -13.60
CA ILE A 31 9.24 -17.65 -12.53
C ILE A 31 7.74 -17.50 -12.66
N GLN A 32 7.01 -17.82 -11.60
CA GLN A 32 5.56 -17.64 -11.50
C GLN A 32 5.23 -16.63 -10.40
N VAL A 33 4.14 -15.90 -10.60
CA VAL A 33 3.57 -15.04 -9.55
C VAL A 33 2.56 -15.85 -8.77
N LEU A 34 2.73 -15.83 -7.46
CA LEU A 34 1.76 -16.37 -6.51
C LEU A 34 1.63 -15.34 -5.38
N PRO A 35 0.54 -14.57 -5.36
CA PRO A 35 0.28 -13.67 -4.26
C PRO A 35 0.11 -14.43 -2.95
N PHE A 36 0.57 -13.84 -1.86
CA PHE A 36 0.20 -14.30 -0.53
C PHE A 36 -1.19 -13.76 -0.19
N GLY A 37 -2.05 -14.59 0.36
CA GLY A 37 -3.35 -14.16 0.85
C GLY A 37 -3.24 -13.37 2.15
N VAL A 38 -4.27 -12.57 2.43
CA VAL A 38 -4.48 -11.93 3.73
C VAL A 38 -5.49 -12.72 4.55
N ASP A 39 -5.29 -12.82 5.87
CA ASP A 39 -6.26 -13.49 6.75
C ASP A 39 -7.54 -12.64 6.90
N THR A 40 -8.49 -12.86 5.99
CA THR A 40 -9.76 -12.14 5.94
C THR A 40 -10.72 -12.49 7.09
N SER A 41 -10.40 -13.55 7.85
CA SER A 41 -11.15 -13.91 9.06
C SER A 41 -10.68 -13.12 10.29
N ARG A 42 -9.43 -12.71 10.28
CA ARG A 42 -8.82 -11.86 11.31
C ARG A 42 -9.00 -10.37 11.01
N PHE A 43 -8.73 -9.96 9.76
CA PHE A 43 -8.85 -8.56 9.34
C PHE A 43 -10.25 -8.33 8.76
N ILE A 44 -11.21 -8.09 9.67
CA ILE A 44 -12.61 -7.86 9.36
C ILE A 44 -13.00 -6.41 9.65
N PRO A 45 -13.93 -5.82 8.88
CA PRO A 45 -14.46 -4.49 9.19
C PRO A 45 -15.18 -4.50 10.55
N ASP A 46 -15.11 -3.38 11.26
CA ASP A 46 -15.96 -3.14 12.41
C ASP A 46 -17.37 -2.79 11.91
N ASN A 47 -18.40 -3.35 12.54
CA ASN A 47 -19.80 -3.03 12.25
C ASN A 47 -20.24 -1.69 12.90
N GLN A 48 -19.37 -1.07 13.69
CA GLN A 48 -19.64 0.23 14.30
C GLN A 48 -19.39 1.36 13.30
N LYS A 49 -20.07 2.50 13.54
CA LYS A 49 -19.80 3.71 12.76
C LYS A 49 -18.34 4.12 12.97
N ARG A 50 -17.62 4.28 11.88
CA ARG A 50 -16.24 4.75 11.91
C ARG A 50 -16.15 6.17 12.41
N ASP A 51 -15.13 6.42 13.21
CA ASP A 51 -14.81 7.75 13.70
C ASP A 51 -14.26 8.64 12.57
N ASP A 52 -14.25 9.97 12.82
CA ASP A 52 -13.61 10.94 11.92
C ASP A 52 -12.07 10.89 11.99
N HIS A 53 -11.53 9.71 12.31
CA HIS A 53 -10.10 9.46 12.32
C HIS A 53 -9.63 8.97 10.96
N VAL A 54 -8.43 9.35 10.63
CA VAL A 54 -7.65 8.82 9.50
C VAL A 54 -6.34 8.26 10.01
N PHE A 55 -5.76 7.31 9.30
CA PHE A 55 -4.40 6.91 9.57
C PHE A 55 -3.47 7.24 8.41
N ILE A 56 -2.20 7.46 8.71
CA ILE A 56 -1.10 7.52 7.76
C ILE A 56 -0.21 6.32 8.03
N TYR A 57 0.00 5.49 7.01
CA TYR A 57 1.05 4.49 7.04
C TYR A 57 2.30 5.05 6.36
N PHE A 58 3.39 5.14 7.12
CA PHE A 58 4.65 5.72 6.67
C PHE A 58 5.76 4.68 6.69
N LYS A 59 6.36 4.42 5.51
CA LYS A 59 7.40 3.38 5.37
C LYS A 59 8.42 3.77 4.31
N HIS A 60 9.68 3.91 4.73
CA HIS A 60 10.83 4.12 3.87
C HIS A 60 10.66 5.27 2.85
N ARG A 61 10.01 6.35 3.28
CA ARG A 61 9.87 7.60 2.54
C ARG A 61 10.57 8.73 3.29
N TYR A 62 10.82 9.87 2.63
CA TYR A 62 11.43 11.04 3.27
C TYR A 62 10.44 11.69 4.23
N TYR A 63 10.91 12.11 5.40
CA TYR A 63 10.07 12.81 6.38
C TYR A 63 9.45 14.10 5.84
N GLN A 64 10.12 14.77 4.90
CA GLN A 64 9.59 15.94 4.20
C GLN A 64 8.28 15.62 3.45
N GLU A 65 8.14 14.41 2.90
CA GLU A 65 6.92 13.98 2.24
C GLU A 65 5.78 13.76 3.26
N LEU A 66 6.11 13.22 4.43
CA LEU A 66 5.17 13.09 5.53
C LEU A 66 4.70 14.47 6.02
N ASP A 67 5.61 15.42 6.19
CA ASP A 67 5.30 16.79 6.61
C ASP A 67 4.40 17.50 5.59
N LEU A 68 4.65 17.32 4.29
CA LEU A 68 3.77 17.83 3.22
C LEU A 68 2.35 17.26 3.35
N ILE A 69 2.21 15.97 3.54
CA ILE A 69 0.90 15.32 3.70
C ILE A 69 0.18 15.84 4.96
N ILE A 70 0.87 15.90 6.09
CA ILE A 70 0.29 16.43 7.34
C ILE A 70 -0.16 17.88 7.14
N HIS A 71 0.62 18.71 6.45
CA HIS A 71 0.24 20.07 6.12
C HIS A 71 -1.02 20.13 5.27
N GLU A 72 -1.12 19.31 4.22
CA GLU A 72 -2.30 19.25 3.34
C GLU A 72 -3.55 18.76 4.08
N LEU A 73 -3.42 17.80 5.00
CA LEU A 73 -4.54 17.33 5.83
C LEU A 73 -4.99 18.41 6.83
N ASN A 74 -4.05 19.12 7.45
CA ASN A 74 -4.35 20.22 8.37
C ASN A 74 -5.10 21.38 7.68
N LYS A 75 -4.74 21.76 6.45
CA LYS A 75 -5.49 22.75 5.65
C LYS A 75 -6.96 22.37 5.48
N ARG A 76 -7.27 21.08 5.49
CA ARG A 76 -8.63 20.53 5.34
C ARG A 76 -9.32 20.24 6.69
N ASN A 77 -8.73 20.72 7.78
CA ASN A 77 -9.24 20.51 9.14
C ASN A 77 -9.23 19.05 9.62
N ILE A 78 -8.46 18.17 8.98
CA ILE A 78 -8.29 16.78 9.40
C ILE A 78 -7.19 16.76 10.46
N LYS A 79 -7.58 16.62 11.74
CA LYS A 79 -6.66 16.69 12.89
C LYS A 79 -6.51 15.38 13.64
N ASN A 80 -7.48 14.48 13.50
CA ASN A 80 -7.48 13.19 14.16
C ASN A 80 -6.73 12.16 13.31
N ILE A 81 -5.39 12.20 13.38
CA ILE A 81 -4.51 11.40 12.53
C ILE A 81 -3.70 10.44 13.39
N TRP A 82 -3.76 9.15 13.05
CA TRP A 82 -2.84 8.14 13.57
C TRP A 82 -1.70 7.95 12.58
N ILE A 83 -0.46 7.94 13.04
CA ILE A 83 0.71 7.71 12.19
C ILE A 83 1.37 6.40 12.59
N PHE A 84 1.36 5.44 11.66
CA PHE A 84 2.09 4.19 11.76
C PHE A 84 3.41 4.32 11.00
N ASN A 85 4.48 4.53 11.73
CA ASN A 85 5.82 4.55 11.15
C ASN A 85 6.41 3.14 11.24
N TYR A 86 6.67 2.53 10.09
CA TYR A 86 7.19 1.18 9.97
C TYR A 86 8.55 1.02 10.68
N ASP A 87 9.41 2.02 10.59
CA ASP A 87 10.76 1.98 11.16
C ASP A 87 10.75 1.99 12.70
N ASN A 88 9.67 2.49 13.30
CA ASN A 88 9.47 2.52 14.76
C ASN A 88 8.83 1.25 15.34
N LYS A 89 8.61 0.23 14.53
CA LYS A 89 8.07 -1.08 14.93
C LYS A 89 6.80 -0.99 15.79
N TYR A 90 5.69 -0.65 15.16
CA TYR A 90 4.38 -0.68 15.83
C TYR A 90 3.90 -2.11 16.07
N GLN A 91 3.00 -2.30 17.05
CA GLN A 91 2.37 -3.59 17.30
C GLN A 91 1.23 -3.83 16.30
N VAL A 92 1.24 -4.99 15.62
CA VAL A 92 0.22 -5.37 14.62
C VAL A 92 -1.19 -5.34 15.21
N HIS A 93 -1.36 -5.77 16.46
CA HIS A 93 -2.68 -5.71 17.12
C HIS A 93 -3.17 -4.28 17.26
N PHE A 94 -2.31 -3.34 17.65
CA PHE A 94 -2.66 -1.93 17.76
C PHE A 94 -3.00 -1.31 16.38
N TYR A 95 -2.23 -1.67 15.35
CA TYR A 95 -2.53 -1.28 13.98
C TYR A 95 -3.95 -1.71 13.58
N TYR A 96 -4.29 -2.98 13.78
CA TYR A 96 -5.61 -3.50 13.48
C TYR A 96 -6.73 -2.77 14.25
N GLU A 97 -6.56 -2.55 15.56
CA GLU A 97 -7.56 -1.85 16.39
C GLU A 97 -7.80 -0.40 15.94
N VAL A 98 -6.80 0.25 15.36
CA VAL A 98 -6.94 1.61 14.86
C VAL A 98 -7.55 1.66 13.47
N ILE A 99 -7.02 0.86 12.52
CA ILE A 99 -7.47 0.97 11.10
C ILE A 99 -8.95 0.69 10.96
N LYS A 100 -9.51 -0.29 11.67
CA LYS A 100 -10.94 -0.64 11.59
C LYS A 100 -11.87 0.48 12.05
N LYS A 101 -11.37 1.46 12.84
CA LYS A 101 -12.11 2.64 13.29
C LYS A 101 -11.97 3.83 12.37
N CYS A 102 -10.94 3.85 11.53
CA CYS A 102 -10.68 4.97 10.63
C CYS A 102 -11.63 4.96 9.43
N LYS A 103 -12.06 6.14 9.00
CA LYS A 103 -12.87 6.29 7.78
C LYS A 103 -12.09 5.89 6.52
N TRP A 104 -10.82 6.24 6.48
CA TRP A 104 -9.90 5.97 5.38
C TRP A 104 -8.45 6.07 5.86
N GLY A 105 -7.53 5.63 5.02
CA GLY A 105 -6.11 5.72 5.29
C GLY A 105 -5.35 6.43 4.16
N LEU A 106 -4.24 7.10 4.52
CA LEU A 106 -3.26 7.59 3.58
C LEU A 106 -2.04 6.67 3.64
N TRP A 107 -1.69 6.10 2.48
CA TRP A 107 -0.56 5.21 2.38
C TRP A 107 0.64 5.94 1.77
N LEU A 108 1.67 6.15 2.56
CA LEU A 108 2.92 6.79 2.21
C LEU A 108 4.06 5.77 2.40
N GLY A 109 4.03 4.74 1.57
CA GLY A 109 5.06 3.71 1.52
C GLY A 109 6.00 3.87 0.33
N ALA A 110 7.18 3.25 0.40
CA ALA A 110 8.00 3.00 -0.77
C ALA A 110 7.39 1.85 -1.59
N HIS A 111 8.18 1.10 -2.34
CA HIS A 111 7.66 -0.04 -3.06
C HIS A 111 7.30 -1.21 -2.12
N GLU A 112 6.30 -1.98 -2.51
CA GLU A 112 5.86 -3.17 -1.80
C GLU A 112 5.90 -4.38 -2.72
N SER A 113 6.56 -5.44 -2.30
CA SER A 113 6.56 -6.69 -3.07
C SER A 113 5.22 -7.42 -3.01
N GLN A 114 4.58 -7.41 -1.85
CA GLN A 114 3.23 -7.93 -1.58
C GLN A 114 2.32 -6.83 -1.03
N GLY A 115 2.70 -6.18 0.07
CA GLY A 115 1.93 -5.11 0.70
C GLY A 115 0.97 -5.61 1.79
N PHE A 116 1.40 -6.53 2.65
CA PHE A 116 0.53 -7.12 3.69
C PHE A 116 -0.25 -6.09 4.51
N GLY A 117 0.42 -5.07 5.05
CA GLY A 117 -0.28 -4.07 5.84
C GLY A 117 -1.33 -3.29 5.04
N LEU A 118 -1.09 -3.06 3.75
CA LEU A 118 -2.04 -2.44 2.85
C LEU A 118 -3.26 -3.36 2.63
N GLU A 119 -3.02 -4.63 2.34
CA GLU A 119 -4.06 -5.64 2.13
C GLU A 119 -4.89 -5.87 3.40
N GLU A 120 -4.26 -5.84 4.58
CA GLU A 120 -4.92 -5.89 5.88
C GLU A 120 -5.91 -4.71 6.08
N ALA A 121 -5.51 -3.49 5.70
CA ALA A 121 -6.39 -2.33 5.74
C ALA A 121 -7.56 -2.47 4.75
N LEU A 122 -7.27 -2.88 3.51
CA LEU A 122 -8.30 -3.14 2.50
C LEU A 122 -9.26 -4.26 2.94
N SER A 123 -8.75 -5.32 3.59
CA SER A 123 -9.57 -6.40 4.16
C SER A 123 -10.50 -5.89 5.26
N CYS A 124 -10.09 -4.90 6.05
CA CYS A 124 -10.95 -4.19 6.99
C CYS A 124 -11.95 -3.23 6.32
N ASN A 125 -12.06 -3.26 4.98
CA ASN A 125 -12.88 -2.37 4.17
C ASN A 125 -12.55 -0.89 4.36
N VAL A 126 -11.27 -0.55 4.53
CA VAL A 126 -10.78 0.83 4.67
C VAL A 126 -10.26 1.31 3.33
N PRO A 127 -10.92 2.29 2.69
CA PRO A 127 -10.42 2.89 1.46
C PRO A 127 -9.10 3.61 1.69
N LEU A 128 -8.21 3.57 0.70
CA LEU A 128 -6.89 4.16 0.79
C LEU A 128 -6.66 5.25 -0.26
N LEU A 129 -6.04 6.34 0.17
CA LEU A 129 -5.42 7.32 -0.69
C LEU A 129 -3.91 7.06 -0.69
N VAL A 130 -3.32 6.73 -1.83
CA VAL A 130 -1.93 6.24 -1.89
C VAL A 130 -1.03 7.22 -2.62
N TRP A 131 0.07 7.63 -2.00
CA TRP A 131 1.17 8.26 -2.71
C TRP A 131 2.09 7.18 -3.25
N ASN A 132 1.84 6.77 -4.49
CA ASN A 132 2.52 5.66 -5.14
C ASN A 132 3.94 6.04 -5.59
N VAL A 133 4.79 5.06 -5.76
CA VAL A 133 6.12 5.21 -6.38
C VAL A 133 6.12 4.66 -7.81
N ARG A 134 7.11 5.09 -8.60
CA ARG A 134 7.35 4.58 -9.96
C ARG A 134 8.57 3.69 -10.04
N SER A 135 9.47 3.81 -9.07
CA SER A 135 10.77 3.12 -9.09
C SER A 135 11.25 2.80 -7.68
N MET A 136 12.06 1.75 -7.57
CA MET A 136 12.74 1.35 -6.34
C MET A 136 13.65 2.45 -5.79
N ASN A 137 14.20 3.31 -6.63
CA ASN A 137 15.10 4.39 -6.20
C ASN A 137 14.42 5.51 -5.38
N GLN A 138 13.08 5.47 -5.27
CA GLN A 138 12.30 6.38 -4.42
C GLN A 138 12.23 5.92 -2.95
N GLU A 139 12.89 4.82 -2.61
CA GLU A 139 13.00 4.35 -1.22
C GLU A 139 14.05 5.15 -0.46
N ALA A 140 13.61 5.86 0.58
CA ALA A 140 14.48 6.71 1.39
C ALA A 140 15.49 5.89 2.20
N GLY A 141 16.74 6.35 2.23
CA GLY A 141 17.82 5.70 2.99
C GLY A 141 18.46 4.51 2.28
N PHE A 142 18.01 4.15 1.08
CA PHE A 142 18.56 3.07 0.27
C PHE A 142 19.08 3.59 -1.06
N ASN A 143 20.11 2.95 -1.57
CA ASN A 143 20.65 3.24 -2.91
C ASN A 143 20.16 2.18 -3.89
N ASN A 144 18.86 2.09 -4.03
CA ASN A 144 18.25 1.13 -4.96
C ASN A 144 18.40 1.58 -6.42
N PRO A 145 18.51 0.63 -7.36
CA PRO A 145 18.55 0.95 -8.78
C PRO A 145 17.23 1.56 -9.25
N ASP A 146 17.29 2.27 -10.38
CA ASP A 146 16.10 2.78 -11.07
C ASP A 146 15.39 1.64 -11.81
N VAL A 147 14.62 0.87 -11.05
CA VAL A 147 13.84 -0.27 -11.55
C VAL A 147 12.36 0.04 -11.28
N PRO A 148 11.48 -0.15 -12.29
CA PRO A 148 10.05 0.06 -12.11
C PRO A 148 9.49 -0.71 -10.92
N ALA A 149 8.77 -0.02 -10.05
CA ALA A 149 8.19 -0.57 -8.84
C ALA A 149 6.89 0.16 -8.48
N THR A 150 6.12 -0.40 -7.57
CA THR A 150 4.88 0.21 -7.09
C THR A 150 4.67 -0.03 -5.60
N THR A 151 3.98 0.90 -4.95
CA THR A 151 3.49 0.76 -3.56
C THR A 151 2.27 -0.17 -3.49
N ILE A 152 1.54 -0.30 -4.60
CA ILE A 152 0.25 -0.99 -4.69
C ILE A 152 0.32 -2.13 -5.73
N PRO A 153 1.01 -3.25 -5.43
CA PRO A 153 1.13 -4.38 -6.37
C PRO A 153 -0.21 -5.03 -6.70
N TYR A 154 -1.18 -4.94 -5.79
CA TYR A 154 -2.54 -5.46 -5.91
C TYR A 154 -3.53 -4.32 -5.67
N TRP A 155 -4.23 -3.90 -6.72
CA TRP A 155 -5.08 -2.72 -6.67
C TRP A 155 -6.20 -2.74 -7.72
N SER A 156 -7.31 -2.12 -7.36
CA SER A 156 -8.38 -1.76 -8.29
C SER A 156 -9.06 -0.45 -7.85
N ASP A 157 -9.97 0.06 -8.69
CA ASP A 157 -10.77 1.25 -8.38
C ASP A 157 -11.70 1.06 -7.16
N LEU A 158 -11.89 -0.18 -6.70
CA LEU A 158 -12.63 -0.46 -5.46
C LEU A 158 -11.83 -0.10 -4.20
N CYS A 159 -10.50 -0.02 -4.30
CA CYS A 159 -9.61 0.16 -3.16
C CYS A 159 -9.46 1.62 -2.72
N GLY A 160 -9.67 2.57 -3.64
CA GLY A 160 -9.42 3.99 -3.40
C GLY A 160 -8.78 4.68 -4.58
N GLU A 161 -7.95 5.68 -4.31
CA GLU A 161 -7.25 6.46 -5.33
C GLU A 161 -5.73 6.51 -5.05
N TYR A 162 -4.96 6.82 -6.08
CA TYR A 162 -3.52 7.04 -5.94
C TYR A 162 -3.02 8.21 -6.79
N PHE A 163 -1.90 8.77 -6.39
CA PHE A 163 -1.17 9.83 -7.09
C PHE A 163 0.33 9.58 -7.00
N TYR A 164 1.10 10.20 -7.87
CA TYR A 164 2.55 10.05 -7.91
C TYR A 164 3.31 11.33 -7.51
N ASP A 165 2.66 12.46 -7.62
CA ASP A 165 3.26 13.75 -7.34
C ASP A 165 2.36 14.57 -6.41
N ILE A 166 2.98 15.34 -5.50
CA ILE A 166 2.24 16.16 -4.53
C ILE A 166 1.34 17.21 -5.23
N GLN A 167 1.69 17.64 -6.44
CA GLN A 167 0.87 18.55 -7.22
C GLN A 167 -0.46 17.92 -7.65
N GLU A 168 -0.55 16.60 -7.69
CA GLU A 168 -1.79 15.88 -8.02
C GLU A 168 -2.72 15.74 -6.79
N PHE A 169 -2.18 15.97 -5.58
CA PHE A 169 -2.86 15.68 -4.33
C PHE A 169 -4.24 16.30 -4.23
N ASP A 170 -4.40 17.60 -4.49
CA ASP A 170 -5.68 18.29 -4.37
C ASP A 170 -6.76 17.66 -5.26
N LYS A 171 -6.43 17.39 -6.50
CA LYS A 171 -7.35 16.80 -7.47
C LYS A 171 -7.77 15.40 -7.06
N VAL A 172 -6.78 14.57 -6.70
CA VAL A 172 -7.02 13.16 -6.37
C VAL A 172 -7.72 13.03 -5.01
N TYR A 173 -7.35 13.84 -4.02
CA TYR A 173 -8.02 13.91 -2.74
C TYR A 173 -9.51 14.28 -2.89
N ASN A 174 -9.84 15.32 -3.66
CA ASN A 174 -11.22 15.73 -3.86
C ASN A 174 -12.06 14.64 -4.54
N LYS A 175 -11.48 13.94 -5.54
CA LYS A 175 -12.12 12.77 -6.16
C LYS A 175 -12.34 11.67 -5.12
N PHE A 176 -11.29 11.32 -4.36
CA PHE A 176 -11.33 10.29 -3.33
C PHE A 176 -12.42 10.54 -2.29
N ILE A 177 -12.48 11.75 -1.72
CA ILE A 177 -13.48 12.11 -0.69
C ILE A 177 -14.89 12.14 -1.27
N SER A 178 -15.07 12.62 -2.51
CA SER A 178 -16.39 12.65 -3.14
C SER A 178 -16.97 11.26 -3.41
N TYR A 179 -16.11 10.24 -3.50
CA TYR A 179 -16.51 8.86 -3.77
C TYR A 179 -16.33 7.91 -2.57
N LEU A 180 -15.96 8.45 -1.39
CA LEU A 180 -15.47 7.68 -0.23
C LEU A 180 -16.41 6.54 0.19
N GLU A 181 -17.71 6.77 0.22
CA GLU A 181 -18.71 5.80 0.67
C GLU A 181 -18.98 4.69 -0.39
N ASN A 182 -18.45 4.83 -1.59
CA ASN A 182 -18.67 3.88 -2.69
C ASN A 182 -17.51 2.89 -2.89
N TYR A 183 -16.35 3.14 -2.28
CA TYR A 183 -15.25 2.18 -2.32
C TYR A 183 -15.60 0.91 -1.57
N LYS A 184 -15.13 -0.22 -2.09
CA LYS A 184 -15.40 -1.56 -1.57
C LYS A 184 -14.13 -2.40 -1.54
N PRO A 185 -13.09 -1.95 -0.83
CA PRO A 185 -11.80 -2.61 -0.89
C PRO A 185 -11.85 -4.06 -0.38
N ARG A 186 -12.73 -4.38 0.56
CA ARG A 186 -12.90 -5.76 1.02
C ARG A 186 -13.45 -6.69 -0.07
N GLU A 187 -14.35 -6.21 -0.93
CA GLU A 187 -14.84 -7.02 -2.05
C GLU A 187 -13.66 -7.41 -2.96
N TYR A 188 -12.80 -6.44 -3.29
CA TYR A 188 -11.59 -6.71 -4.06
C TYR A 188 -10.68 -7.77 -3.41
N ILE A 189 -10.42 -7.64 -2.09
CA ILE A 189 -9.58 -8.62 -1.35
C ILE A 189 -10.19 -10.02 -1.39
N LEU A 190 -11.47 -10.15 -1.12
CA LEU A 190 -12.15 -11.46 -1.09
C LEU A 190 -12.20 -12.17 -2.45
N GLU A 191 -12.11 -11.40 -3.54
CA GLU A 191 -12.15 -11.94 -4.91
C GLU A 191 -10.75 -12.28 -5.46
N ASN A 192 -9.68 -11.66 -4.96
CA ASN A 192 -8.38 -11.68 -5.61
C ASN A 192 -7.23 -12.19 -4.75
N LEU A 193 -7.37 -12.18 -3.44
CA LEU A 193 -6.33 -12.52 -2.46
C LEU A 193 -6.92 -13.35 -1.30
#